data_37edfd5d69f90289255d8ded05feb5b3
#
_entry.id   37edfd5d69f90289255d8ded05feb5b3
#
_cell.length_a   1.000
_cell.length_b   1.000
_cell.length_c   1.000
_cell.angle_alpha   90.00
_cell.angle_beta   90.00
_cell.angle_gamma   90.00
#
_symmetry.space_group_name_H-M   'P 1'
#
loop_
_entity.id
_entity.type
_entity.pdbx_description
1 polymer ?
#
loop_
_entity_poly.entity_id
_entity_poly.type
_entity_poly.pdbx_seq_one_letter_code
_entity_poly.pdbx_strand_id
1 'polypeptide(L)'
;MQATKLEVMTINPCVLHSGQVFSASGIAHLQVWRVVAASFVLVLVSGCGTSLQSPPAAPASSQGSLRQQSTSDEPLPAPESMPPGEPAARFQLTDQQGDAFDSASLAGKVWMGSVFFSNCPGPCFRENQAITDILREIDDPDFIAVSLTCDPENDTPEVLSHYAERFEADPARWKFLTGDMDVIKQVGTKTFLLPVEIGVHSERGAVFDRQGRLRGSYHLLQEDRVKRLKKLIREVLAEEEAAESPAESPGEAL
;
A
#
# COMPACT_ATOMS: atom_id res chain seq x y z
N MET A 1 30.04 -4.51 59.57
CA MET A 1 29.30 -5.65 60.15
C MET A 1 27.84 -5.26 60.21
N GLN A 2 27.08 -5.70 59.24
CA GLN A 2 25.64 -6.03 59.37
C GLN A 2 25.23 -6.67 58.08
N ALA A 3 24.93 -7.95 58.14
CA ALA A 3 24.41 -8.76 57.06
C ALA A 3 22.89 -8.53 56.94
N THR A 4 22.36 -8.27 55.78
CA THR A 4 20.94 -8.24 55.51
C THR A 4 20.59 -9.38 54.58
N LYS A 5 19.75 -10.17 55.07
CA LYS A 5 19.05 -11.38 54.78
C LYS A 5 18.38 -11.41 53.42
N LEU A 6 18.69 -12.44 52.63
CA LEU A 6 17.96 -12.83 51.41
C LEU A 6 16.65 -13.52 51.89
N GLU A 7 15.52 -12.99 51.48
CA GLU A 7 14.25 -13.73 51.56
C GLU A 7 13.97 -14.39 50.19
N VAL A 8 13.96 -15.71 50.23
CA VAL A 8 13.57 -16.60 49.18
C VAL A 8 12.04 -16.69 49.18
N MET A 9 11.41 -16.19 48.18
CA MET A 9 9.96 -16.30 48.00
C MET A 9 9.61 -17.61 47.28
N THR A 10 9.02 -18.53 48.05
CA THR A 10 8.63 -19.89 47.68
C THR A 10 7.42 -19.83 46.77
N ILE A 11 7.52 -20.46 45.61
CA ILE A 11 6.42 -20.65 44.66
C ILE A 11 5.63 -21.91 45.12
N ASN A 12 4.36 -21.73 45.42
CA ASN A 12 3.43 -22.84 45.70
C ASN A 12 2.88 -23.40 44.38
N PRO A 13 2.93 -24.72 44.15
CA PRO A 13 2.14 -25.38 43.11
C PRO A 13 0.91 -26.02 43.75
N CYS A 14 -0.17 -26.01 43.06
CA CYS A 14 -1.33 -26.90 43.08
C CYS A 14 -2.66 -26.15 43.11
N VAL A 15 -3.42 -26.31 42.06
CA VAL A 15 -4.72 -27.00 42.14
C VAL A 15 -5.09 -27.48 40.74
N LEU A 16 -5.02 -28.80 40.55
CA LEU A 16 -5.72 -29.55 39.53
C LEU A 16 -7.19 -29.76 39.99
N HIS A 17 -8.14 -29.33 39.17
CA HIS A 17 -9.52 -29.88 39.30
C HIS A 17 -10.02 -30.29 37.93
N SER A 18 -10.07 -31.60 37.73
CA SER A 18 -11.15 -32.45 37.22
C SER A 18 -12.10 -31.79 36.21
N GLY A 19 -12.11 -32.13 34.88
CA GLY A 19 -12.67 -33.40 34.44
C GLY A 19 -14.14 -33.20 34.09
N GLN A 20 -14.47 -32.81 32.84
CA GLN A 20 -15.75 -33.19 32.25
C GLN A 20 -15.53 -33.65 30.80
N VAL A 21 -15.74 -34.95 30.67
CA VAL A 21 -15.87 -35.68 29.42
C VAL A 21 -17.28 -35.41 28.90
N PHE A 22 -17.44 -34.78 27.75
CA PHE A 22 -18.72 -34.82 27.03
C PHE A 22 -18.61 -35.74 25.83
N SER A 23 -19.42 -36.78 25.96
CA SER A 23 -19.70 -37.87 25.05
C SER A 23 -20.15 -37.38 23.68
N ALA A 24 -19.59 -38.04 22.67
CA ALA A 24 -20.07 -37.98 21.29
C ALA A 24 -21.45 -38.66 21.20
N SER A 25 -22.40 -37.98 20.57
CA SER A 25 -23.56 -38.67 19.99
C SER A 25 -23.96 -37.91 18.73
N GLY A 26 -23.83 -38.65 17.65
CA GLY A 26 -24.09 -38.22 16.31
C GLY A 26 -25.54 -37.86 16.01
N ILE A 27 -25.71 -37.10 14.96
CA ILE A 27 -26.82 -37.27 14.02
C ILE A 27 -26.30 -36.78 12.64
N ALA A 28 -26.22 -37.77 11.75
CA ALA A 28 -26.01 -37.55 10.34
C ALA A 28 -27.29 -36.94 9.72
N HIS A 29 -27.20 -35.78 9.15
CA HIS A 29 -28.20 -35.29 8.19
C HIS A 29 -27.66 -35.37 6.77
N LEU A 30 -28.00 -36.49 6.13
CA LEU A 30 -28.04 -36.58 4.66
C LEU A 30 -29.06 -35.56 4.15
N GLN A 31 -28.65 -34.55 3.46
CA GLN A 31 -29.54 -33.75 2.61
C GLN A 31 -29.39 -34.18 1.16
N VAL A 32 -30.51 -34.75 0.72
CA VAL A 32 -30.80 -35.27 -0.61
C VAL A 32 -30.84 -34.15 -1.63
N TRP A 33 -29.99 -34.23 -2.64
CA TRP A 33 -30.07 -33.38 -3.83
C TRP A 33 -31.29 -33.75 -4.65
N ARG A 34 -32.28 -32.89 -4.71
CA ARG A 34 -33.39 -32.98 -5.65
C ARG A 34 -32.99 -32.35 -6.98
N VAL A 35 -32.82 -33.22 -7.96
CA VAL A 35 -32.73 -32.87 -9.38
C VAL A 35 -34.09 -32.36 -9.84
N VAL A 36 -34.17 -31.08 -10.25
CA VAL A 36 -35.32 -30.51 -10.91
C VAL A 36 -35.05 -30.54 -12.42
N ALA A 37 -35.67 -31.46 -13.09
CA ALA A 37 -35.70 -31.53 -14.53
C ALA A 37 -36.58 -30.38 -15.05
N ALA A 38 -35.99 -29.45 -15.80
CA ALA A 38 -36.72 -28.42 -16.52
C ALA A 38 -37.21 -28.97 -17.86
N SER A 39 -38.52 -29.02 -18.01
CA SER A 39 -39.21 -29.40 -19.25
C SER A 39 -39.03 -28.36 -20.33
N PHE A 40 -38.50 -28.78 -21.48
CA PHE A 40 -38.51 -28.01 -22.72
C PHE A 40 -39.94 -27.93 -23.25
N VAL A 41 -40.49 -26.74 -23.31
CA VAL A 41 -41.69 -26.45 -24.11
C VAL A 41 -41.25 -25.88 -25.43
N LEU A 42 -41.38 -26.70 -26.47
CA LEU A 42 -41.16 -26.32 -27.87
C LEU A 42 -42.43 -25.62 -28.37
N VAL A 43 -42.44 -24.31 -28.55
CA VAL A 43 -43.50 -23.58 -29.22
C VAL A 43 -43.08 -23.38 -30.67
N LEU A 44 -43.71 -24.17 -31.55
CA LEU A 44 -43.71 -23.95 -33.00
C LEU A 44 -44.70 -22.82 -33.31
N VAL A 45 -44.22 -21.66 -33.69
CA VAL A 45 -45.04 -20.61 -34.32
C VAL A 45 -44.72 -20.60 -35.81
N SER A 46 -45.62 -21.20 -36.56
CA SER A 46 -45.69 -21.02 -38.03
C SER A 46 -46.35 -19.68 -38.32
N GLY A 47 -45.78 -18.94 -39.25
CA GLY A 47 -46.64 -18.06 -40.00
C GLY A 47 -46.17 -16.63 -40.25
N CYS A 48 -46.15 -16.37 -41.51
CA CYS A 48 -46.26 -15.11 -42.25
C CYS A 48 -44.99 -14.32 -42.50
N GLY A 49 -44.53 -14.48 -43.72
CA GLY A 49 -43.59 -13.59 -44.36
C GLY A 49 -44.10 -12.16 -44.47
N THR A 50 -43.34 -11.25 -44.00
CA THR A 50 -43.39 -9.84 -44.40
C THR A 50 -42.00 -9.48 -44.88
N SER A 51 -41.94 -9.16 -46.17
CA SER A 51 -40.73 -8.64 -46.80
C SER A 51 -40.33 -7.33 -46.15
N LEU A 52 -39.25 -7.33 -45.41
CA LEU A 52 -38.62 -6.12 -44.91
C LEU A 52 -37.81 -5.51 -46.05
N GLN A 53 -38.32 -4.43 -46.60
CA GLN A 53 -37.60 -3.52 -47.47
C GLN A 53 -36.43 -2.92 -46.70
N SER A 54 -35.23 -3.10 -47.23
CA SER A 54 -34.03 -2.44 -46.73
C SER A 54 -34.19 -0.91 -46.81
N PRO A 55 -33.87 -0.17 -45.76
CA PRO A 55 -33.81 1.29 -45.82
C PRO A 55 -32.69 1.73 -46.76
N PRO A 56 -32.84 2.90 -47.45
CA PRO A 56 -31.82 3.41 -48.35
C PRO A 56 -30.55 3.75 -47.60
N ALA A 57 -29.39 3.45 -48.18
CA ALA A 57 -28.08 3.74 -47.67
C ALA A 57 -27.95 5.25 -47.41
N ALA A 58 -27.64 5.61 -46.18
CA ALA A 58 -27.23 6.95 -45.82
C ALA A 58 -25.88 7.30 -46.47
N PRO A 59 -25.65 8.57 -46.87
CA PRO A 59 -24.40 8.97 -47.49
C PRO A 59 -23.24 8.75 -46.53
N ALA A 60 -22.16 8.22 -47.07
CA ALA A 60 -20.89 8.01 -46.36
C ALA A 60 -20.42 9.29 -45.70
N SER A 61 -20.60 9.39 -44.39
CA SER A 61 -19.96 10.41 -43.59
C SER A 61 -18.46 10.12 -43.58
N SER A 62 -17.68 11.10 -43.99
CA SER A 62 -16.25 11.13 -43.95
C SER A 62 -15.74 10.49 -42.67
N GLN A 63 -14.94 9.44 -42.80
CA GLN A 63 -14.14 8.87 -41.74
C GLN A 63 -13.19 9.96 -41.21
N GLY A 64 -13.65 10.66 -40.17
CA GLY A 64 -12.77 11.39 -39.31
C GLY A 64 -11.78 10.38 -38.74
N SER A 65 -10.55 10.44 -39.19
CA SER A 65 -9.44 9.74 -38.62
C SER A 65 -9.49 9.96 -37.12
N LEU A 66 -9.92 8.93 -36.36
CA LEU A 66 -9.66 8.87 -34.93
C LEU A 66 -8.14 8.88 -34.82
N ARG A 67 -7.63 10.08 -34.63
CA ARG A 67 -6.28 10.29 -34.18
C ARG A 67 -6.15 9.45 -32.91
N GLN A 68 -5.55 8.27 -33.06
CA GLN A 68 -5.04 7.53 -31.94
C GLN A 68 -4.19 8.54 -31.17
N GLN A 69 -4.73 9.01 -30.06
CA GLN A 69 -3.90 9.58 -29.03
C GLN A 69 -2.99 8.43 -28.61
N SER A 70 -1.83 8.37 -29.24
CA SER A 70 -0.71 7.66 -28.69
C SER A 70 -0.58 8.22 -27.29
N THR A 71 -0.99 7.44 -26.29
CA THR A 71 -0.50 7.59 -24.94
C THR A 71 1.02 7.57 -25.09
N SER A 72 1.61 8.75 -25.04
CA SER A 72 3.03 8.87 -25.00
C SER A 72 3.47 8.17 -23.72
N ASP A 73 3.87 6.91 -23.86
CA ASP A 73 4.72 6.19 -22.91
C ASP A 73 6.11 6.84 -22.92
N GLU A 74 6.11 8.18 -22.77
CA GLU A 74 7.38 8.86 -22.56
C GLU A 74 7.91 8.38 -21.21
N PRO A 75 9.08 7.76 -21.17
CA PRO A 75 9.68 7.35 -19.92
C PRO A 75 9.76 8.59 -19.04
N LEU A 76 9.17 8.54 -17.83
CA LEU A 76 9.39 9.59 -16.84
C LEU A 76 10.89 9.87 -16.77
N PRO A 77 11.31 11.15 -16.75
CA PRO A 77 12.72 11.50 -16.73
C PRO A 77 13.45 10.70 -15.65
N ALA A 78 14.69 10.35 -15.93
CA ALA A 78 15.53 9.68 -14.95
C ALA A 78 15.57 10.51 -13.65
N PRO A 79 15.71 9.89 -12.48
CA PRO A 79 15.74 10.58 -11.19
C PRO A 79 16.71 11.78 -11.15
N GLU A 80 17.84 11.64 -11.85
CA GLU A 80 18.89 12.65 -11.99
C GLU A 80 18.43 13.95 -12.68
N SER A 81 17.29 13.92 -13.39
CA SER A 81 16.76 15.09 -14.11
C SER A 81 15.66 15.83 -13.35
N MET A 82 15.20 15.31 -12.20
CA MET A 82 14.27 16.05 -11.35
C MET A 82 15.04 16.92 -10.36
N PRO A 83 14.94 18.26 -10.45
CA PRO A 83 15.48 19.12 -9.41
C PRO A 83 14.80 18.78 -8.09
N PRO A 84 15.53 18.78 -6.95
CA PRO A 84 14.93 18.56 -5.65
C PRO A 84 13.80 19.58 -5.44
N GLY A 85 12.60 19.07 -5.13
CA GLY A 85 11.44 19.91 -4.80
C GLY A 85 11.62 20.63 -3.46
N GLU A 86 10.64 21.45 -3.12
CA GLU A 86 10.54 22.01 -1.76
C GLU A 86 10.35 20.86 -0.76
N PRO A 87 10.85 21.00 0.48
CA PRO A 87 10.60 20.02 1.53
C PRO A 87 9.10 19.83 1.76
N ALA A 88 8.70 18.60 2.01
CA ALA A 88 7.34 18.24 2.36
C ALA A 88 6.84 19.04 3.56
N ALA A 89 5.61 19.57 3.45
CA ALA A 89 4.97 20.23 4.57
C ALA A 89 4.78 19.27 5.74
N ARG A 90 4.96 19.74 6.97
CA ARG A 90 4.72 18.93 8.17
C ARG A 90 3.24 18.57 8.29
N PHE A 91 2.99 17.34 8.75
CA PHE A 91 1.66 16.86 9.04
C PHE A 91 1.65 15.98 10.30
N GLN A 92 0.47 15.86 10.91
CA GLN A 92 0.23 14.97 12.04
C GLN A 92 -0.99 14.10 11.73
N LEU A 93 -0.88 12.82 11.98
CA LEU A 93 -1.91 11.80 11.80
C LEU A 93 -1.81 10.76 12.92
N THR A 94 -2.62 9.71 12.87
CA THR A 94 -2.57 8.58 13.81
C THR A 94 -2.03 7.36 13.09
N ASP A 95 -1.11 6.63 13.73
CA ASP A 95 -0.56 5.40 13.15
C ASP A 95 -1.39 4.15 13.51
N GLN A 96 -1.01 3.01 12.97
CA GLN A 96 -1.68 1.71 13.19
C GLN A 96 -1.62 1.21 14.65
N GLN A 97 -0.83 1.84 15.52
CA GLN A 97 -0.77 1.52 16.95
C GLN A 97 -1.70 2.42 17.77
N GLY A 98 -2.34 3.42 17.12
CA GLY A 98 -3.17 4.44 17.75
C GLY A 98 -2.34 5.60 18.31
N ASP A 99 -1.05 5.63 18.04
CA ASP A 99 -0.16 6.70 18.49
C ASP A 99 -0.18 7.89 17.52
N ALA A 100 0.05 9.09 18.07
CA ALA A 100 0.21 10.30 17.26
C ALA A 100 1.50 10.21 16.44
N PHE A 101 1.36 10.26 15.12
CA PHE A 101 2.47 10.31 14.17
C PHE A 101 2.71 11.76 13.74
N ASP A 102 3.91 12.27 14.03
CA ASP A 102 4.38 13.57 13.50
C ASP A 102 5.42 13.30 12.41
N SER A 103 5.20 13.87 11.21
CA SER A 103 6.13 13.74 10.08
C SER A 103 7.52 14.33 10.35
N ALA A 104 7.69 15.10 11.45
CA ALA A 104 9.01 15.52 11.90
C ALA A 104 9.92 14.34 12.26
N SER A 105 9.35 13.17 12.61
CA SER A 105 10.10 11.93 12.87
C SER A 105 10.77 11.34 11.61
N LEU A 106 10.36 11.79 10.43
CA LEU A 106 10.96 11.40 9.13
C LEU A 106 12.20 12.25 8.77
N ALA A 107 12.51 13.30 9.54
CA ALA A 107 13.69 14.12 9.28
C ALA A 107 14.97 13.25 9.39
N GLY A 108 15.87 13.38 8.42
CA GLY A 108 17.06 12.54 8.33
C GLY A 108 16.82 11.12 7.81
N LYS A 109 15.59 10.75 7.46
CA LYS A 109 15.25 9.46 6.87
C LYS A 109 14.91 9.59 5.39
N VAL A 110 15.25 8.57 4.61
CA VAL A 110 14.69 8.38 3.27
C VAL A 110 13.36 7.68 3.45
N TRP A 111 12.30 8.19 2.83
CA TRP A 111 11.00 7.58 3.02
C TRP A 111 10.17 7.53 1.74
N MET A 112 9.22 6.62 1.69
CA MET A 112 8.31 6.44 0.57
C MET A 112 6.86 6.58 1.03
N GLY A 113 6.11 7.50 0.39
CA GLY A 113 4.67 7.66 0.60
C GLY A 113 3.86 6.87 -0.42
N SER A 114 2.77 6.25 0.02
CA SER A 114 1.76 5.59 -0.82
C SER A 114 0.35 5.86 -0.30
N VAL A 115 -0.67 5.64 -1.14
CA VAL A 115 -2.08 5.80 -0.75
C VAL A 115 -2.80 4.48 -0.97
N PHE A 116 -3.62 4.07 0.00
CA PHE A 116 -4.34 2.79 -0.03
C PHE A 116 -5.67 2.89 0.75
N PHE A 117 -6.42 1.80 0.83
CA PHE A 117 -7.44 1.52 1.86
C PHE A 117 -7.55 0.01 2.10
N SER A 118 -7.85 -0.37 3.36
CA SER A 118 -7.72 -1.78 3.80
C SER A 118 -8.71 -2.72 3.12
N ASN A 119 -9.92 -2.24 2.81
CA ASN A 119 -11.00 -3.02 2.20
C ASN A 119 -11.05 -2.87 0.66
N CYS A 120 -9.92 -2.55 0.03
CA CYS A 120 -9.83 -2.43 -1.42
C CYS A 120 -10.06 -3.79 -2.11
N PRO A 121 -11.04 -3.92 -3.02
CA PRO A 121 -11.30 -5.17 -3.75
C PRO A 121 -10.30 -5.38 -4.90
N GLY A 122 -9.39 -4.44 -5.12
CA GLY A 122 -8.52 -4.39 -6.28
C GLY A 122 -7.03 -4.43 -5.91
N PRO A 123 -6.23 -3.47 -6.39
CA PRO A 123 -4.77 -3.57 -6.43
C PRO A 123 -4.06 -3.34 -5.08
N CYS A 124 -4.67 -2.68 -4.08
CA CYS A 124 -3.97 -2.27 -2.84
C CYS A 124 -3.21 -3.39 -2.15
N PHE A 125 -3.77 -4.61 -2.12
CA PHE A 125 -3.04 -5.75 -1.54
C PHE A 125 -1.74 -6.04 -2.29
N ARG A 126 -1.77 -6.00 -3.62
CA ARG A 126 -0.59 -6.26 -4.46
C ARG A 126 0.44 -5.13 -4.35
N GLU A 127 -0.02 -3.89 -4.21
CA GLU A 127 0.84 -2.74 -3.99
C GLU A 127 1.57 -2.83 -2.65
N ASN A 128 0.85 -3.17 -1.58
CA ASN A 128 1.44 -3.36 -0.27
C ASN A 128 2.36 -4.59 -0.23
N GLN A 129 2.06 -5.65 -1.02
CA GLN A 129 2.99 -6.75 -1.21
C GLN A 129 4.30 -6.28 -1.88
N ALA A 130 4.20 -5.42 -2.90
CA ALA A 130 5.38 -4.85 -3.54
C ALA A 130 6.19 -3.96 -2.55
N ILE A 131 5.52 -3.23 -1.67
CA ILE A 131 6.17 -2.45 -0.59
C ILE A 131 6.89 -3.39 0.39
N THR A 132 6.27 -4.51 0.78
CA THR A 132 6.92 -5.57 1.59
C THR A 132 8.22 -6.02 0.94
N ASP A 133 8.17 -6.35 -0.36
CA ASP A 133 9.35 -6.84 -1.09
C ASP A 133 10.44 -5.76 -1.21
N ILE A 134 10.05 -4.48 -1.34
CA ILE A 134 10.98 -3.36 -1.34
C ILE A 134 11.67 -3.22 0.03
N LEU A 135 10.91 -3.25 1.12
CA LEU A 135 11.44 -3.13 2.49
C LEU A 135 12.35 -4.31 2.89
N ARG A 136 12.04 -5.52 2.40
CA ARG A 136 12.90 -6.71 2.62
C ARG A 136 14.19 -6.66 1.81
N GLU A 137 14.13 -6.16 0.57
CA GLU A 137 15.32 -6.07 -0.29
C GLU A 137 16.22 -4.89 0.07
N ILE A 138 15.62 -3.78 0.55
CA ILE A 138 16.33 -2.61 1.06
C ILE A 138 16.20 -2.65 2.59
N ASP A 139 17.03 -3.49 3.22
CA ASP A 139 17.05 -3.66 4.67
C ASP A 139 17.93 -2.61 5.32
N ASP A 140 17.48 -1.36 5.24
CA ASP A 140 18.15 -0.17 5.77
C ASP A 140 17.26 0.49 6.84
N PRO A 141 17.74 0.73 8.08
CA PRO A 141 16.96 1.33 9.15
C PRO A 141 16.59 2.80 8.88
N ASP A 142 17.26 3.44 7.93
CA ASP A 142 16.99 4.81 7.51
C ASP A 142 15.97 4.88 6.37
N PHE A 143 15.49 3.74 5.86
CA PHE A 143 14.41 3.70 4.88
C PHE A 143 13.08 3.33 5.52
N ILE A 144 12.08 4.22 5.41
CA ILE A 144 10.75 4.11 6.02
C ILE A 144 9.66 4.15 4.94
N ALA A 145 8.70 3.25 5.00
CA ALA A 145 7.46 3.33 4.22
C ALA A 145 6.35 4.01 5.05
N VAL A 146 5.55 4.86 4.38
CA VAL A 146 4.42 5.59 4.95
C VAL A 146 3.22 5.36 4.04
N SER A 147 2.27 4.55 4.45
CA SER A 147 1.04 4.26 3.72
C SER A 147 -0.12 5.06 4.33
N LEU A 148 -0.73 5.93 3.54
CA LEU A 148 -1.81 6.83 3.93
C LEU A 148 -3.14 6.24 3.49
N THR A 149 -4.09 6.05 4.41
CA THR A 149 -5.43 5.61 4.00
C THR A 149 -6.19 6.71 3.27
N CYS A 150 -7.06 6.33 2.33
CA CYS A 150 -8.07 7.22 1.76
C CYS A 150 -9.50 6.91 2.25
N ASP A 151 -9.65 6.05 3.26
CA ASP A 151 -10.95 5.64 3.84
C ASP A 151 -10.89 5.62 5.39
N PRO A 152 -10.61 6.77 6.05
CA PRO A 152 -10.39 6.82 7.48
C PRO A 152 -11.61 6.45 8.34
N GLU A 153 -12.83 6.49 7.78
CA GLU A 153 -14.04 6.07 8.48
C GLU A 153 -14.04 4.56 8.75
N ASN A 154 -13.49 3.76 7.83
CA ASN A 154 -13.38 2.31 7.94
C ASN A 154 -11.98 1.88 8.45
N ASP A 155 -10.94 2.61 8.11
CA ASP A 155 -9.55 2.30 8.44
C ASP A 155 -9.17 2.92 9.80
N THR A 156 -9.77 2.41 10.88
CA THR A 156 -9.38 2.77 12.25
C THR A 156 -7.99 2.21 12.59
N PRO A 157 -7.30 2.72 13.63
CA PRO A 157 -6.00 2.16 14.04
C PRO A 157 -6.03 0.64 14.25
N GLU A 158 -7.09 0.09 14.84
CA GLU A 158 -7.25 -1.35 15.05
C GLU A 158 -7.34 -2.11 13.72
N VAL A 159 -8.09 -1.59 12.75
CA VAL A 159 -8.20 -2.16 11.40
C VAL A 159 -6.85 -2.11 10.71
N LEU A 160 -6.14 -0.98 10.80
CA LEU A 160 -4.82 -0.80 10.20
C LEU A 160 -3.77 -1.70 10.85
N SER A 161 -3.84 -1.94 12.18
CA SER A 161 -2.97 -2.88 12.87
C SER A 161 -3.12 -4.29 12.30
N HIS A 162 -4.36 -4.80 12.20
CA HIS A 162 -4.63 -6.11 11.60
C HIS A 162 -4.28 -6.17 10.11
N TYR A 163 -4.43 -5.07 9.40
CA TYR A 163 -4.02 -4.99 8.01
C TYR A 163 -2.51 -5.09 7.84
N ALA A 164 -1.74 -4.39 8.69
CA ALA A 164 -0.29 -4.41 8.72
C ALA A 164 0.29 -5.80 9.03
N GLU A 165 -0.37 -6.57 9.93
CA GLU A 165 0.02 -7.96 10.26
C GLU A 165 0.05 -8.86 9.02
N ARG A 166 -0.82 -8.63 8.02
CA ARG A 166 -0.87 -9.42 6.78
C ARG A 166 0.40 -9.31 5.94
N PHE A 167 1.17 -8.26 6.17
CA PHE A 167 2.42 -7.96 5.46
C PHE A 167 3.65 -8.14 6.36
N GLU A 168 3.46 -8.62 7.61
CA GLU A 168 4.53 -8.72 8.62
C GLU A 168 5.25 -7.36 8.79
N ALA A 169 4.48 -6.26 8.74
CA ALA A 169 5.02 -4.91 8.73
C ALA A 169 5.63 -4.56 10.09
N ASP A 170 6.92 -4.24 10.10
CA ASP A 170 7.59 -3.68 11.26
C ASP A 170 7.12 -2.23 11.47
N PRO A 171 6.45 -1.90 12.60
CA PRO A 171 5.97 -0.55 12.86
C PRO A 171 7.09 0.50 13.00
N ALA A 172 8.34 0.09 13.17
CA ALA A 172 9.48 1.00 13.13
C ALA A 172 9.84 1.42 11.69
N ARG A 173 9.52 0.60 10.70
CA ARG A 173 9.91 0.81 9.30
C ARG A 173 8.72 1.02 8.35
N TRP A 174 7.50 0.68 8.79
CA TRP A 174 6.31 0.87 7.97
C TRP A 174 5.16 1.43 8.79
N LYS A 175 4.79 2.67 8.51
CA LYS A 175 3.67 3.37 9.13
C LYS A 175 2.44 3.33 8.23
N PHE A 176 1.33 2.87 8.80
CA PHE A 176 0.00 2.97 8.20
C PHE A 176 -0.76 4.08 8.92
N LEU A 177 -1.12 5.14 8.19
CA LEU A 177 -1.64 6.36 8.80
C LEU A 177 -3.11 6.56 8.47
N THR A 178 -3.86 6.99 9.50
CA THR A 178 -5.28 7.39 9.44
C THR A 178 -5.48 8.69 10.19
N GLY A 179 -6.67 9.31 10.08
CA GLY A 179 -7.01 10.53 10.80
C GLY A 179 -8.10 11.34 10.11
N ASP A 180 -8.05 12.67 10.27
CA ASP A 180 -8.99 13.57 9.62
C ASP A 180 -8.85 13.55 8.09
N MET A 181 -9.96 13.39 7.37
CA MET A 181 -9.98 13.25 5.91
C MET A 181 -9.45 14.49 5.17
N ASP A 182 -9.66 15.69 5.70
CA ASP A 182 -9.15 16.91 5.07
C ASP A 182 -7.64 17.00 5.20
N VAL A 183 -7.08 16.57 6.34
CA VAL A 183 -5.63 16.42 6.53
C VAL A 183 -5.08 15.35 5.60
N ILE A 184 -5.71 14.19 5.51
CA ILE A 184 -5.35 13.08 4.62
C ILE A 184 -5.30 13.55 3.16
N LYS A 185 -6.34 14.23 2.68
CA LYS A 185 -6.39 14.82 1.32
C LYS A 185 -5.26 15.81 1.09
N GLN A 186 -4.99 16.66 2.08
CA GLN A 186 -3.91 17.64 1.98
C GLN A 186 -2.54 16.96 1.90
N VAL A 187 -2.28 15.96 2.74
CA VAL A 187 -1.03 15.19 2.73
C VAL A 187 -0.86 14.46 1.41
N GLY A 188 -1.86 13.72 0.97
CA GLY A 188 -1.79 12.97 -0.29
C GLY A 188 -1.56 13.85 -1.50
N THR A 189 -2.36 14.93 -1.65
CA THR A 189 -2.32 15.77 -2.86
C THR A 189 -1.18 16.77 -2.87
N LYS A 190 -0.80 17.36 -1.72
CA LYS A 190 0.23 18.42 -1.66
C LYS A 190 1.61 17.90 -1.25
N THR A 191 1.67 16.84 -0.42
CA THR A 191 2.93 16.28 0.04
C THR A 191 3.36 15.10 -0.82
N PHE A 192 2.52 14.05 -0.92
CA PHE A 192 2.84 12.87 -1.71
C PHE A 192 2.71 13.12 -3.23
N LEU A 193 1.99 14.17 -3.62
CA LEU A 193 1.59 14.46 -5.00
C LEU A 193 0.84 13.28 -5.65
N LEU A 194 0.06 12.57 -4.84
CA LEU A 194 -0.79 11.45 -5.23
C LEU A 194 -2.26 11.83 -5.02
N PRO A 195 -3.16 11.46 -5.93
CA PRO A 195 -4.60 11.70 -5.75
C PRO A 195 -5.12 10.92 -4.54
N VAL A 196 -6.00 11.56 -3.76
CA VAL A 196 -6.67 10.98 -2.60
C VAL A 196 -8.14 11.33 -2.64
N GLU A 197 -8.98 10.35 -2.90
CA GLU A 197 -10.43 10.41 -2.78
C GLU A 197 -10.93 9.10 -2.19
N ILE A 198 -12.08 9.09 -1.54
CA ILE A 198 -12.66 7.87 -0.96
C ILE A 198 -12.83 6.80 -2.05
N GLY A 199 -12.19 5.66 -1.85
CA GLY A 199 -12.21 4.54 -2.81
C GLY A 199 -11.38 4.76 -4.08
N VAL A 200 -10.65 5.86 -4.20
CA VAL A 200 -9.71 6.15 -5.29
C VAL A 200 -8.32 6.33 -4.72
N HIS A 201 -7.39 5.51 -5.18
CA HIS A 201 -5.99 5.59 -4.77
C HIS A 201 -5.07 5.58 -5.99
N SER A 202 -3.84 5.99 -5.77
CA SER A 202 -2.79 5.97 -6.79
C SER A 202 -1.95 4.71 -6.65
N GLU A 203 -1.79 3.96 -7.72
CA GLU A 203 -0.91 2.78 -7.75
C GLU A 203 0.59 3.15 -7.74
N ARG A 204 0.97 4.22 -7.03
CA ARG A 204 2.33 4.77 -7.05
C ARG A 204 2.90 4.91 -5.65
N GLY A 205 4.24 4.75 -5.56
CA GLY A 205 5.04 5.14 -4.41
C GLY A 205 5.87 6.37 -4.73
N ALA A 206 5.83 7.39 -3.86
CA ALA A 206 6.58 8.63 -3.96
C ALA A 206 7.76 8.61 -2.99
N VAL A 207 8.99 8.78 -3.48
CA VAL A 207 10.23 8.71 -2.69
C VAL A 207 10.69 10.10 -2.30
N PHE A 208 11.06 10.26 -1.05
CA PHE A 208 11.56 11.50 -0.45
C PHE A 208 12.94 11.29 0.16
N ASP A 209 13.78 12.31 0.03
CA ASP A 209 15.11 12.32 0.64
C ASP A 209 15.06 12.68 2.14
N ARG A 210 16.23 12.70 2.77
CA ARG A 210 16.41 12.99 4.21
C ARG A 210 15.98 14.43 4.59
N GLN A 211 15.90 15.32 3.61
CA GLN A 211 15.38 16.68 3.77
C GLN A 211 13.87 16.77 3.49
N GLY A 212 13.21 15.63 3.20
CA GLY A 212 11.80 15.57 2.87
C GLY A 212 11.44 16.09 1.48
N ARG A 213 12.39 16.16 0.54
CA ARG A 213 12.14 16.61 -0.83
C ARG A 213 11.79 15.43 -1.72
N LEU A 214 10.75 15.58 -2.54
CA LEU A 214 10.34 14.55 -3.49
C LEU A 214 11.45 14.32 -4.54
N ARG A 215 11.85 13.07 -4.71
CA ARG A 215 12.89 12.63 -5.64
C ARG A 215 12.33 11.86 -6.84
N GLY A 216 11.16 11.26 -6.72
CA GLY A 216 10.48 10.56 -7.81
C GLY A 216 9.24 9.80 -7.35
N SER A 217 8.42 9.39 -8.31
CA SER A 217 7.20 8.62 -8.05
C SER A 217 7.02 7.54 -9.13
N TYR A 218 6.85 6.28 -8.71
CA TYR A 218 6.83 5.13 -9.60
C TYR A 218 5.65 4.20 -9.31
N HIS A 219 5.16 3.57 -10.38
CA HIS A 219 4.07 2.58 -10.29
C HIS A 219 4.55 1.31 -9.57
N LEU A 220 3.79 0.89 -8.56
CA LEU A 220 4.14 -0.25 -7.67
C LEU A 220 3.83 -1.63 -8.27
N LEU A 221 3.02 -1.70 -9.33
CA LEU A 221 2.64 -2.96 -9.97
C LEU A 221 3.35 -3.23 -11.31
N GLN A 222 4.17 -2.30 -11.77
CA GLN A 222 4.98 -2.47 -12.99
C GLN A 222 6.42 -2.82 -12.62
N GLU A 223 6.87 -4.01 -13.04
CA GLU A 223 8.17 -4.57 -12.63
C GLU A 223 9.36 -3.65 -12.95
N ASP A 224 9.38 -3.08 -14.16
CA ASP A 224 10.42 -2.14 -14.58
C ASP A 224 10.40 -0.85 -13.75
N ARG A 225 9.22 -0.37 -13.35
CA ARG A 225 9.07 0.80 -12.49
C ARG A 225 9.49 0.52 -11.06
N VAL A 226 9.16 -0.67 -10.52
CA VAL A 226 9.62 -1.10 -9.20
C VAL A 226 11.15 -1.24 -9.17
N LYS A 227 11.77 -1.76 -10.23
CA LYS A 227 13.26 -1.79 -10.34
C LYS A 227 13.87 -0.39 -10.29
N ARG A 228 13.28 0.59 -11.00
CA ARG A 228 13.73 2.00 -10.96
C ARG A 228 13.49 2.63 -9.60
N LEU A 229 12.36 2.37 -8.98
CA LEU A 229 12.04 2.82 -7.62
C LEU A 229 13.11 2.34 -6.62
N LYS A 230 13.42 1.05 -6.62
CA LYS A 230 14.46 0.46 -5.76
C LYS A 230 15.84 1.07 -6.02
N LYS A 231 16.16 1.33 -7.29
CA LYS A 231 17.41 1.99 -7.68
C LYS A 231 17.46 3.40 -7.09
N LEU A 232 16.39 4.19 -7.26
CA LEU A 232 16.30 5.55 -6.72
C LEU A 232 16.46 5.57 -5.19
N ILE A 233 15.78 4.66 -4.47
CA ILE A 233 15.87 4.60 -3.01
C ILE A 233 17.33 4.37 -2.58
N ARG A 234 18.05 3.41 -3.22
CA ARG A 234 19.45 3.14 -2.91
C ARG A 234 20.37 4.33 -3.22
N GLU A 235 20.11 5.03 -4.32
CA GLU A 235 20.88 6.23 -4.70
C GLU A 235 20.69 7.33 -3.65
N VAL A 236 19.45 7.57 -3.22
CA VAL A 236 19.14 8.60 -2.21
C VAL A 236 19.70 8.23 -0.83
N LEU A 237 19.70 6.95 -0.45
CA LEU A 237 20.34 6.48 0.78
C LEU A 237 21.86 6.72 0.76
N ALA A 238 22.50 6.47 -0.37
CA ALA A 238 23.95 6.61 -0.53
C ALA A 238 24.44 8.07 -0.62
N GLU A 239 23.57 9.04 -0.92
CA GLU A 239 23.95 10.45 -1.05
C GLU A 239 24.56 11.05 0.23
N GLU A 240 24.17 10.56 1.40
CA GLU A 240 24.66 11.08 2.69
C GLU A 240 25.95 10.43 3.14
N GLU A 241 26.18 9.15 2.83
CA GLU A 241 27.48 8.50 3.08
C GLU A 241 28.62 9.25 2.38
N ALA A 242 28.33 9.84 1.21
CA ALA A 242 29.29 10.65 0.47
C ALA A 242 29.52 12.05 1.11
N ALA A 243 28.54 12.59 1.81
CA ALA A 243 28.63 13.91 2.46
C ALA A 243 29.31 13.84 3.84
N GLU A 244 29.22 12.71 4.54
CA GLU A 244 29.88 12.50 5.84
C GLU A 244 31.30 11.94 5.74
N SER A 245 31.74 11.45 4.57
CA SER A 245 33.12 11.01 4.37
C SER A 245 34.05 12.24 4.48
N PRO A 246 34.89 12.38 5.52
CA PRO A 246 35.79 13.52 5.60
C PRO A 246 36.70 13.46 4.38
N ALA A 247 36.78 14.58 3.65
CA ALA A 247 37.74 14.76 2.59
C ALA A 247 39.12 14.43 3.19
N GLU A 248 39.69 13.32 2.73
CA GLU A 248 41.07 12.93 3.08
C GLU A 248 41.97 14.11 2.71
N SER A 249 42.43 14.84 3.71
CA SER A 249 43.32 15.96 3.51
C SER A 249 44.52 15.47 2.71
N PRO A 250 44.87 16.13 1.58
CA PRO A 250 46.08 15.76 0.85
C PRO A 250 47.26 15.94 1.83
N GLY A 251 47.87 14.81 2.19
CA GLY A 251 49.00 14.76 3.08
C GLY A 251 50.05 15.77 2.61
N GLU A 252 50.36 16.68 3.50
CA GLU A 252 51.47 17.60 3.42
C GLU A 252 52.74 16.78 3.32
N ALA A 253 53.24 16.62 2.09
CA ALA A 253 54.55 16.04 1.84
C ALA A 253 55.62 17.09 2.19
N LEU A 254 56.35 16.84 3.29
CA LEU A 254 57.60 17.52 3.62
C LEU A 254 58.73 17.08 2.69
#